data_8d3ad09fa0ece52069f004a973f028c2
#
_entry.id   8d3ad09fa0ece52069f004a973f028c2
#
_cell.length_a   1.000
_cell.length_b   1.000
_cell.length_c   1.000
_cell.angle_alpha   90.00
_cell.angle_beta   90.00
_cell.angle_gamma   90.00
#
_symmetry.space_group_name_H-M   'P 1'
#
loop_
_entity.id
_entity.type
_entity.pdbx_description
1 polymer ?
#
loop_
_entity_poly.entity_id
_entity_poly.type
_entity_poly.pdbx_seq_one_letter_code
_entity_poly.pdbx_strand_id
1 'polypeptide(L)'
;MYVAISNDPSQSPSTCGTAFLYNISQRTYTSINFCAPAGTKLTGSSVEWIVERPQDSNDNPYPLANYTVVPWYNTTASVKTATGYSAYEPGNHPSGVVYDFEMLDDSGSPISNCDDLGRGLWCTHLGFVIGGF
;
A
#
# COMPACT_ATOMS: atom_id res chain seq x y z
N MET A 1 6.08 -1.80 -12.32
CA MET A 1 5.21 -2.89 -11.81
C MET A 1 3.79 -2.36 -11.71
N TYR A 2 2.80 -3.18 -11.98
CA TYR A 2 1.39 -2.89 -11.73
C TYR A 2 0.89 -3.83 -10.63
N VAL A 3 0.14 -3.30 -9.69
CA VAL A 3 -0.47 -4.08 -8.59
C VAL A 3 -1.95 -3.75 -8.53
N ALA A 4 -2.79 -4.76 -8.42
CA ALA A 4 -4.21 -4.60 -8.17
C ALA A 4 -4.65 -5.59 -7.08
N ILE A 5 -5.45 -5.10 -6.16
CA ILE A 5 -6.09 -5.93 -5.13
C ILE A 5 -7.59 -5.72 -5.26
N SER A 6 -8.34 -6.81 -5.33
CA SER A 6 -9.79 -6.77 -5.44
C SER A 6 -10.42 -7.81 -4.52
N ASN A 7 -11.57 -7.49 -3.97
CA ASN A 7 -12.42 -8.49 -3.33
C ASN A 7 -13.27 -9.20 -4.38
N ASP A 8 -13.81 -10.37 -4.04
CA ASP A 8 -14.73 -11.11 -4.90
C ASP A 8 -16.11 -10.42 -4.92
N PRO A 9 -16.51 -9.81 -6.04
CA PRO A 9 -17.77 -9.09 -6.11
C PRO A 9 -19.00 -10.00 -6.12
N SER A 10 -18.83 -11.32 -6.32
CA SER A 10 -19.94 -12.29 -6.31
C SER A 10 -20.43 -12.62 -4.91
N GLN A 11 -19.61 -12.30 -3.90
CA GLN A 11 -19.96 -12.52 -2.49
C GLN A 11 -20.33 -11.20 -1.80
N SER A 12 -21.33 -11.24 -0.96
CA SER A 12 -21.75 -10.07 -0.16
C SER A 12 -22.12 -10.51 1.25
N PRO A 13 -21.33 -10.14 2.28
CA PRO A 13 -20.03 -9.50 2.22
C PRO A 13 -18.96 -10.47 1.68
N SER A 14 -17.99 -9.93 0.94
CA SER A 14 -16.89 -10.73 0.41
C SER A 14 -16.02 -11.29 1.53
N THR A 15 -15.72 -12.57 1.44
CA THR A 15 -14.79 -13.23 2.35
C THR A 15 -13.43 -13.48 1.70
N CYS A 16 -13.35 -13.39 0.38
CA CYS A 16 -12.13 -13.64 -0.39
C CYS A 16 -11.82 -12.49 -1.34
N GLY A 17 -10.57 -12.41 -1.72
CA GLY A 17 -10.06 -11.46 -2.69
C GLY A 17 -8.90 -12.03 -3.49
N THR A 18 -8.42 -11.24 -4.44
CA THR A 18 -7.28 -11.57 -5.29
C THR A 18 -6.32 -10.40 -5.32
N ALA A 19 -5.04 -10.68 -5.10
CA ALA A 19 -3.95 -9.78 -5.40
C ALA A 19 -3.33 -10.18 -6.75
N PHE A 20 -3.18 -9.22 -7.66
CA PHE A 20 -2.59 -9.39 -8.97
C PHE A 20 -1.36 -8.50 -9.08
N LEU A 21 -0.24 -9.09 -9.49
CA LEU A 21 1.02 -8.39 -9.71
C LEU A 21 1.48 -8.60 -11.14
N TYR A 22 1.82 -7.52 -11.83
CA TYR A 22 2.33 -7.57 -13.20
C TYR A 22 3.66 -6.81 -13.30
N ASN A 23 4.70 -7.53 -13.67
CA ASN A 23 5.99 -6.95 -14.00
C ASN A 23 5.98 -6.45 -15.46
N ILE A 24 5.84 -5.15 -15.63
CA ILE A 24 5.71 -4.52 -16.95
C ILE A 24 6.97 -4.76 -17.80
N SER A 25 8.16 -4.68 -17.21
CA SER A 25 9.43 -4.83 -17.93
C SER A 25 9.65 -6.25 -18.43
N GLN A 26 9.30 -7.24 -17.62
CA GLN A 26 9.47 -8.65 -17.97
C GLN A 26 8.22 -9.26 -18.65
N ARG A 27 7.11 -8.53 -18.65
CA ARG A 27 5.80 -8.98 -19.16
C ARG A 27 5.32 -10.28 -18.51
N THR A 28 5.63 -10.45 -17.22
CA THR A 28 5.21 -11.61 -16.43
C THR A 28 4.23 -11.17 -15.34
N TYR A 29 3.36 -12.08 -14.94
CA TYR A 29 2.39 -11.81 -13.88
C TYR A 29 2.25 -12.99 -12.94
N THR A 30 1.73 -12.70 -11.77
CA THR A 30 1.24 -13.69 -10.80
C THR A 30 -0.02 -13.17 -10.14
N SER A 31 -0.83 -14.08 -9.62
CA SER A 31 -1.97 -13.73 -8.79
C SER A 31 -2.03 -14.66 -7.58
N ILE A 32 -2.50 -14.10 -6.47
CA ILE A 32 -2.66 -14.80 -5.20
C ILE A 32 -4.10 -14.60 -4.74
N ASN A 33 -4.81 -15.68 -4.48
CA ASN A 33 -6.11 -15.63 -3.83
C ASN A 33 -5.91 -15.68 -2.32
N PHE A 34 -6.65 -14.86 -1.60
CA PHE A 34 -6.64 -14.81 -0.14
C PHE A 34 -8.05 -14.72 0.39
N CYS A 35 -8.29 -15.28 1.56
CA CYS A 35 -9.60 -15.24 2.21
C CYS A 35 -9.44 -14.78 3.66
N ALA A 36 -10.45 -14.10 4.17
CA ALA A 36 -10.56 -13.81 5.58
C ALA A 36 -10.63 -15.12 6.39
N PRO A 37 -10.09 -15.15 7.61
CA PRO A 37 -10.23 -16.30 8.49
C PRO A 37 -11.68 -16.71 8.69
N ALA A 38 -11.92 -17.99 8.99
CA ALA A 38 -13.28 -18.50 9.22
C ALA A 38 -14.04 -17.66 10.25
N GLY A 39 -15.27 -17.29 9.92
CA GLY A 39 -16.11 -16.45 10.77
C GLY A 39 -15.86 -14.94 10.65
N THR A 40 -14.93 -14.52 9.82
CA THR A 40 -14.64 -13.11 9.52
C THR A 40 -14.96 -12.77 8.06
N LYS A 41 -14.85 -11.51 7.70
CA LYS A 41 -15.13 -11.01 6.35
C LYS A 41 -14.25 -9.81 6.02
N LEU A 42 -14.00 -9.60 4.74
CA LEU A 42 -13.32 -8.42 4.24
C LEU A 42 -14.32 -7.25 4.23
N THR A 43 -14.09 -6.27 5.07
CA THR A 43 -15.01 -5.12 5.20
C THR A 43 -14.74 -4.03 4.18
N GLY A 44 -13.52 -3.97 3.65
CA GLY A 44 -13.10 -2.88 2.76
C GLY A 44 -13.15 -1.50 3.43
N SER A 45 -12.90 -1.46 4.74
CA SER A 45 -12.99 -0.26 5.55
C SER A 45 -11.74 0.62 5.51
N SER A 46 -10.66 0.11 4.97
CA SER A 46 -9.39 0.85 4.78
C SER A 46 -8.78 0.55 3.42
N VAL A 47 -7.98 1.48 2.96
CA VAL A 47 -7.05 1.33 1.84
C VAL A 47 -5.73 1.95 2.26
N GLU A 48 -4.64 1.28 1.90
CA GLU A 48 -3.30 1.67 2.34
C GLU A 48 -2.37 1.73 1.13
N TRP A 49 -1.58 2.79 1.07
CA TRP A 49 -0.47 2.96 0.14
C TRP A 49 0.77 3.20 0.97
N ILE A 50 1.54 2.16 1.18
CA ILE A 50 2.64 2.19 2.14
C ILE A 50 3.92 1.58 1.55
N VAL A 51 5.04 2.06 2.06
CA VAL A 51 6.34 1.40 1.99
C VAL A 51 6.66 0.95 3.40
N GLU A 52 6.86 -0.32 3.60
CA GLU A 52 7.06 -0.91 4.92
C GLU A 52 8.46 -1.47 5.09
N ARG A 53 8.90 -1.49 6.35
CA ARG A 53 10.05 -2.22 6.82
C ARG A 53 9.55 -3.54 7.42
N PRO A 54 9.82 -4.70 6.79
CA PRO A 54 9.35 -5.98 7.32
C PRO A 54 10.05 -6.33 8.63
N GLN A 55 9.45 -7.23 9.39
CA GLN A 55 9.98 -7.75 10.64
C GLN A 55 10.31 -9.23 10.52
N ASP A 56 11.23 -9.70 11.35
CA ASP A 56 11.49 -11.13 11.54
C ASP A 56 10.41 -11.78 12.44
N SER A 57 10.53 -13.08 12.68
CA SER A 57 9.60 -13.82 13.54
C SER A 57 9.65 -13.44 15.03
N ASN A 58 10.58 -12.59 15.44
CA ASN A 58 10.73 -12.09 16.80
C ASN A 58 10.37 -10.59 16.90
N ASP A 59 9.65 -10.08 15.90
CA ASP A 59 9.25 -8.69 15.79
C ASP A 59 10.42 -7.68 15.66
N ASN A 60 11.62 -8.15 15.31
CA ASN A 60 12.73 -7.25 15.03
C ASN A 60 12.64 -6.74 13.60
N PRO A 61 12.62 -5.42 13.38
CA PRO A 61 12.54 -4.87 12.04
C PRO A 61 13.85 -5.12 11.27
N TYR A 62 13.73 -5.61 10.03
CA TYR A 62 14.86 -5.65 9.11
C TYR A 62 15.32 -4.23 8.74
N PRO A 63 16.58 -4.04 8.37
CA PRO A 63 17.00 -2.76 7.80
C PRO A 63 16.15 -2.42 6.58
N LEU A 64 15.66 -1.18 6.52
CA LEU A 64 14.97 -0.71 5.32
C LEU A 64 15.95 -0.70 4.15
N ALA A 65 15.56 -1.32 3.04
CA ALA A 65 16.38 -1.27 1.84
C ALA A 65 16.58 0.19 1.39
N ASN A 66 17.81 0.54 1.06
CA ASN A 66 18.09 1.85 0.51
C ASN A 66 17.52 1.93 -0.93
N TYR A 67 16.28 2.35 -1.03
CA TYR A 67 15.67 2.75 -2.30
C TYR A 67 15.80 4.27 -2.42
N THR A 68 16.29 4.80 -3.49
CA THR A 68 16.36 6.26 -3.65
C THR A 68 14.96 6.87 -3.64
N VAL A 69 14.07 6.31 -4.45
CA VAL A 69 12.68 6.72 -4.60
C VAL A 69 11.82 5.52 -5.00
N VAL A 70 10.64 5.43 -4.45
CA VAL A 70 9.55 4.54 -4.92
C VAL A 70 8.38 5.41 -5.36
N PRO A 71 8.23 5.65 -6.66
CA PRO A 71 7.08 6.37 -7.18
C PRO A 71 5.88 5.43 -7.36
N TRP A 72 4.73 5.87 -6.90
CA TRP A 72 3.45 5.23 -7.12
C TRP A 72 2.63 6.11 -8.07
N TYR A 73 2.21 5.57 -9.19
CA TYR A 73 1.43 6.31 -10.19
C TYR A 73 0.02 5.73 -10.33
N ASN A 74 -0.95 6.60 -10.52
CA ASN A 74 -2.36 6.21 -10.72
C ASN A 74 -2.88 5.28 -9.62
N THR A 75 -2.55 5.60 -8.38
CA THR A 75 -3.00 4.86 -7.21
C THR A 75 -4.45 5.22 -6.91
N THR A 76 -5.35 4.27 -7.08
CA THR A 76 -6.77 4.47 -6.81
C THR A 76 -7.35 3.26 -6.10
N ALA A 77 -8.28 3.52 -5.20
CA ALA A 77 -9.16 2.50 -4.64
C ALA A 77 -10.60 2.83 -5.01
N SER A 78 -11.36 1.84 -5.44
CA SER A 78 -12.78 1.99 -5.74
C SER A 78 -13.61 1.25 -4.72
N VAL A 79 -14.50 1.95 -4.05
CA VAL A 79 -15.41 1.38 -3.04
C VAL A 79 -16.84 1.44 -3.57
N LYS A 80 -17.53 0.32 -3.50
CA LYS A 80 -18.94 0.23 -3.89
C LYS A 80 -19.79 0.96 -2.86
N THR A 81 -20.65 1.85 -3.34
CA THR A 81 -21.63 2.60 -2.55
C THR A 81 -23.06 2.18 -2.93
N ALA A 82 -24.05 2.70 -2.25
CA ALA A 82 -25.46 2.48 -2.59
C ALA A 82 -25.83 2.99 -3.99
N THR A 83 -25.14 4.01 -4.49
CA THR A 83 -25.45 4.70 -5.76
C THR A 83 -24.41 4.47 -6.87
N GLY A 84 -23.40 3.61 -6.62
CA GLY A 84 -22.32 3.36 -7.59
C GLY A 84 -20.99 3.06 -6.93
N TYR A 85 -19.94 3.71 -7.41
CA TYR A 85 -18.60 3.59 -6.85
C TYR A 85 -18.05 4.96 -6.50
N SER A 86 -17.36 5.04 -5.35
CA SER A 86 -16.53 6.19 -5.00
C SER A 86 -15.07 5.82 -5.19
N ALA A 87 -14.31 6.70 -5.82
CA ALA A 87 -12.87 6.58 -5.96
C ALA A 87 -12.18 7.32 -4.82
N TYR A 88 -11.15 6.71 -4.29
CA TYR A 88 -10.24 7.27 -3.29
C TYR A 88 -8.84 7.27 -3.87
N GLU A 89 -8.14 8.37 -3.71
CA GLU A 89 -6.77 8.57 -4.16
C GLU A 89 -5.97 9.13 -2.99
N PRO A 90 -4.65 9.02 -2.94
CA PRO A 90 -3.86 9.59 -1.84
C PRO A 90 -4.23 11.04 -1.51
N GLY A 91 -4.36 11.90 -2.51
CA GLY A 91 -4.75 13.31 -2.35
C GLY A 91 -6.24 13.61 -2.50
N ASN A 92 -7.10 12.61 -2.61
CA ASN A 92 -8.54 12.82 -2.76
C ASN A 92 -9.33 11.69 -2.07
N HIS A 93 -9.75 11.95 -0.85
CA HIS A 93 -10.47 11.02 0.01
C HIS A 93 -11.73 11.68 0.59
N PRO A 94 -12.79 11.82 -0.19
CA PRO A 94 -13.92 12.70 0.08
C PRO A 94 -14.71 12.41 1.37
N SER A 95 -14.52 11.25 1.99
CA SER A 95 -15.22 10.88 3.24
C SER A 95 -14.36 10.03 4.20
N GLY A 96 -13.06 9.92 3.93
CA GLY A 96 -12.14 9.14 4.75
C GLY A 96 -11.43 9.96 5.82
N VAL A 97 -11.05 9.31 6.91
CA VAL A 97 -10.01 9.82 7.80
C VAL A 97 -8.68 9.34 7.24
N VAL A 98 -7.77 10.27 7.00
CA VAL A 98 -6.42 9.97 6.54
C VAL A 98 -5.49 9.87 7.73
N TYR A 99 -4.68 8.84 7.73
CA TYR A 99 -3.59 8.65 8.66
C TYR A 99 -2.29 8.67 7.87
N ASP A 100 -1.47 9.67 8.12
CA ASP A 100 -0.09 9.68 7.64
C ASP A 100 0.77 8.92 8.64
N PHE A 101 1.43 7.87 8.15
CA PHE A 101 2.36 7.09 8.95
C PHE A 101 3.79 7.41 8.51
N GLU A 102 4.58 7.85 9.45
CA GLU A 102 6.00 8.07 9.25
C GLU A 102 6.78 6.86 9.74
N MET A 103 7.68 6.36 8.90
CA MET A 103 8.54 5.25 9.28
C MET A 103 9.77 5.78 10.02
N LEU A 104 9.95 5.33 11.24
CA LEU A 104 11.05 5.75 12.10
C LEU A 104 12.09 4.63 12.26
N ASP A 105 13.33 5.00 12.52
CA ASP A 105 14.37 4.09 13.02
C ASP A 105 14.21 3.83 14.53
N ASP A 106 15.11 3.04 15.08
CA ASP A 106 15.09 2.68 16.51
C ASP A 106 15.44 3.88 17.44
N SER A 107 15.97 4.98 16.88
CA SER A 107 16.22 6.22 17.59
C SER A 107 15.04 7.21 17.54
N GLY A 108 13.99 6.86 16.79
CA GLY A 108 12.84 7.72 16.52
C GLY A 108 13.07 8.74 15.41
N SER A 109 14.10 8.55 14.58
CA SER A 109 14.36 9.43 13.45
C SER A 109 13.65 8.92 12.18
N PRO A 110 13.05 9.80 11.36
CA PRO A 110 12.43 9.41 10.11
C PRO A 110 13.40 8.74 9.15
N ILE A 111 13.01 7.59 8.59
CA ILE A 111 13.79 6.85 7.59
C ILE A 111 13.15 6.80 6.22
N SER A 112 11.89 7.21 6.12
CA SER A 112 11.16 7.35 4.87
C SER A 112 10.19 8.51 4.97
N ASN A 113 9.97 9.20 3.86
CA ASN A 113 8.94 10.20 3.70
C ASN A 113 8.15 9.92 2.42
N CYS A 114 6.83 10.06 2.48
CA CYS A 114 5.97 9.92 1.31
C CYS A 114 5.21 11.22 1.08
N ASP A 115 5.44 11.82 -0.07
CA ASP A 115 4.71 13.02 -0.52
C ASP A 115 3.50 12.61 -1.36
N ASP A 116 2.36 13.18 -1.05
CA ASP A 116 1.13 13.03 -1.84
C ASP A 116 1.17 13.90 -3.09
N LEU A 117 0.97 13.28 -4.23
CA LEU A 117 0.92 13.92 -5.54
C LEU A 117 -0.48 13.86 -6.17
N GLY A 118 -1.53 13.79 -5.36
CA GLY A 118 -2.91 13.66 -5.80
C GLY A 118 -3.24 12.22 -6.18
N ARG A 119 -2.96 11.79 -7.41
CA ARG A 119 -3.18 10.41 -7.88
C ARG A 119 -1.95 9.52 -7.74
N GLY A 120 -1.03 9.86 -6.87
CA GLY A 120 0.19 9.11 -6.67
C GLY A 120 0.86 9.46 -5.35
N LEU A 121 1.84 8.67 -5.00
CA LEU A 121 2.75 8.89 -3.89
C LEU A 121 4.17 8.88 -4.38
N TRP A 122 5.00 9.68 -3.76
CA TRP A 122 6.42 9.73 -4.00
C TRP A 122 7.14 9.44 -2.69
N CYS A 123 7.53 8.19 -2.48
CA CYS A 123 8.22 7.80 -1.26
C CYS A 123 9.73 7.87 -1.46
N THR A 124 10.41 8.58 -0.58
CA THR A 124 11.85 8.79 -0.57
C THR A 124 12.45 8.16 0.68
N HIS A 125 13.55 7.44 0.50
CA HIS A 125 14.34 6.95 1.62
C HIS A 125 15.16 8.11 2.20
N LEU A 126 15.01 8.39 3.50
CA LEU A 126 15.72 9.46 4.19
C LEU A 126 17.05 9.01 4.81
N GLY A 127 17.39 7.74 4.68
CA GLY A 127 18.57 7.15 5.28
C GLY A 127 19.84 7.43 4.48
N PHE A 128 20.80 8.03 5.16
CA PHE A 128 22.20 8.18 4.81
C PHE A 128 22.52 9.04 3.59
N VAL A 129 22.68 10.31 3.85
CA VAL A 129 23.76 11.06 3.19
C VAL A 129 25.07 10.38 3.59
N ILE A 130 25.56 9.48 2.77
CA ILE A 130 26.95 9.03 2.87
C ILE A 130 27.77 10.30 2.76
N GLY A 131 28.46 10.63 3.82
CA GLY A 131 29.34 11.77 3.86
C GLY A 131 30.25 11.78 2.63
N GLY A 132 30.44 12.97 2.12
CA GLY A 132 31.11 13.25 0.86
C GLY A 132 32.42 12.50 0.67
N PHE A 133 32.64 12.18 -0.61
CA PHE A 133 33.95 11.94 -1.14
C PHE A 133 34.71 13.25 -1.30
#